data_80ec466098d8f7c097d8e9e0f4f8f247
#
_entry.id   80ec466098d8f7c097d8e9e0f4f8f247
#
_cell.length_a   1.000
_cell.length_b   1.000
_cell.length_c   1.000
_cell.angle_alpha   90.00
_cell.angle_beta   90.00
_cell.angle_gamma   90.00
#
_symmetry.space_group_name_H-M   'P 1'
#
loop_
_entity.id
_entity.type
_entity.pdbx_description
1 polymer ?
#
loop_
_entity_poly.entity_id
_entity_poly.type
_entity_poly.pdbx_seq_one_letter_code
_entity_poly.pdbx_strand_id
1 'polypeptide(L)'
;MNTISDLIGPLYQKLLAICSKYDISLDLDIQDPSLAFDDLAPVSEFLRLQLLRAIQNCKPGDKITITEQHNDKQVRFSVKDSGKTLDAKTQQELRDQDYEVRSRYGYDNIVTIKFDII
;
A
#
# COMPACT_ATOMS: atom_id res chain seq x y z
N MET A 1 -12.22 14.90 11.31
CA MET A 1 -12.27 13.67 10.51
C MET A 1 -11.41 13.86 9.26
N ASN A 2 -10.51 12.95 8.99
CA ASN A 2 -9.60 13.04 7.85
C ASN A 2 -10.10 12.19 6.68
N THR A 3 -9.93 12.70 5.46
CA THR A 3 -10.24 11.94 4.25
C THR A 3 -9.03 11.14 3.77
N ILE A 4 -9.28 10.17 2.91
CA ILE A 4 -8.22 9.42 2.23
C ILE A 4 -7.31 10.40 1.46
N SER A 5 -7.89 11.41 0.82
CA SER A 5 -7.13 12.43 0.10
C SER A 5 -6.16 13.18 1.01
N ASP A 6 -6.60 13.54 2.23
CA ASP A 6 -5.75 14.22 3.22
C ASP A 6 -4.55 13.37 3.64
N LEU A 7 -4.75 12.05 3.74
CA LEU A 7 -3.69 11.11 4.09
C LEU A 7 -2.72 10.87 2.93
N ILE A 8 -3.27 10.53 1.76
CA ILE A 8 -2.47 10.04 0.64
C ILE A 8 -1.77 11.17 -0.11
N GLY A 9 -2.38 12.35 -0.20
CA GLY A 9 -1.82 13.46 -0.95
C GLY A 9 -0.38 13.81 -0.57
N PRO A 10 -0.12 14.18 0.70
CA PRO A 10 1.25 14.48 1.15
C PRO A 10 2.18 13.29 1.03
N LEU A 11 1.72 12.09 1.37
CA LEU A 11 2.50 10.86 1.29
C LEU A 11 2.90 10.57 -0.16
N TYR A 12 1.96 10.69 -1.09
CA TYR A 12 2.20 10.47 -2.51
C TYR A 12 3.27 11.42 -3.05
N GLN A 13 3.16 12.72 -2.75
CA GLN A 13 4.13 13.71 -3.23
C GLN A 13 5.55 13.40 -2.74
N LYS A 14 5.69 13.04 -1.48
CA LYS A 14 6.97 12.68 -0.89
C LYS A 14 7.57 11.43 -1.53
N LEU A 15 6.74 10.40 -1.71
CA LEU A 15 7.19 9.12 -2.25
C LEU A 15 7.41 9.16 -3.76
N LEU A 16 6.67 9.99 -4.48
CA LEU A 16 6.86 10.18 -5.91
C LEU A 16 8.28 10.66 -6.21
N ALA A 17 8.80 11.60 -5.41
CA ALA A 17 10.16 12.09 -5.56
C ALA A 17 11.18 10.97 -5.34
N ILE A 18 10.99 10.12 -4.33
CA ILE A 18 11.88 8.98 -4.04
C ILE A 18 11.81 7.95 -5.17
N CYS A 19 10.62 7.58 -5.59
CA CYS A 19 10.43 6.59 -6.67
C CYS A 19 11.04 7.07 -7.98
N SER A 20 10.87 8.35 -8.33
CA SER A 20 11.46 8.94 -9.53
C SER A 20 12.99 8.84 -9.52
N LYS A 21 13.61 9.05 -8.35
CA LYS A 21 15.05 8.94 -8.19
C LYS A 21 15.58 7.54 -8.50
N TYR A 22 14.79 6.51 -8.21
CA TYR A 22 15.18 5.11 -8.42
C TYR A 22 14.54 4.50 -9.68
N ASP A 23 13.91 5.32 -10.52
CA ASP A 23 13.24 4.89 -11.76
C ASP A 23 12.15 3.84 -11.48
N ILE A 24 11.37 4.07 -10.45
CA ILE A 24 10.22 3.26 -10.06
C ILE A 24 8.96 4.08 -10.32
N SER A 25 7.98 3.49 -11.01
CA SER A 25 6.68 4.14 -11.22
C SER A 25 5.82 4.01 -9.97
N LEU A 26 5.13 5.09 -9.58
CA LEU A 26 4.21 5.10 -8.45
C LEU A 26 2.83 5.56 -8.92
N ASP A 27 1.83 4.69 -8.81
CA ASP A 27 0.46 4.95 -9.23
C ASP A 27 -0.51 4.87 -8.05
N LEU A 28 -1.63 5.58 -8.20
CA LEU A 28 -2.75 5.52 -7.26
C LEU A 28 -3.97 4.96 -7.98
N ASP A 29 -4.69 4.08 -7.28
CA ASP A 29 -5.99 3.56 -7.72
C ASP A 29 -6.94 3.60 -6.53
N ILE A 30 -7.54 4.77 -6.31
CA ILE A 30 -8.36 5.08 -5.15
C ILE A 30 -9.82 5.21 -5.60
N GLN A 31 -10.69 4.37 -5.03
CA GLN A 31 -12.11 4.35 -5.39
C GLN A 31 -12.81 5.63 -4.98
N ASP A 32 -12.56 6.12 -3.77
CA ASP A 32 -13.19 7.34 -3.28
C ASP A 32 -12.23 8.14 -2.38
N PRO A 33 -11.51 9.15 -2.94
CA PRO A 33 -10.59 9.97 -2.16
C PRO A 33 -11.27 10.79 -1.07
N SER A 34 -12.57 11.02 -1.16
CA SER A 34 -13.32 11.82 -0.18
C SER A 34 -13.81 11.01 1.02
N LEU A 35 -13.64 9.68 1.00
CA LEU A 35 -14.04 8.83 2.11
C LEU A 35 -13.29 9.23 3.39
N ALA A 36 -14.02 9.45 4.47
CA ALA A 36 -13.48 9.99 5.71
C ALA A 36 -13.52 8.96 6.84
N PHE A 37 -12.54 9.05 7.74
CA PHE A 37 -12.41 8.18 8.91
C PHE A 37 -12.09 9.02 10.14
N ASP A 38 -12.49 8.54 11.32
CA ASP A 38 -12.16 9.18 12.58
C ASP A 38 -10.66 9.04 12.91
N ASP A 39 -10.08 7.88 12.59
CA ASP A 39 -8.68 7.59 12.87
C ASP A 39 -8.03 6.90 11.67
N LEU A 40 -7.13 7.58 10.99
CA LEU A 40 -6.33 7.06 9.88
C LEU A 40 -4.91 6.67 10.29
N ALA A 41 -4.56 6.75 11.58
CA ALA A 41 -3.21 6.41 12.03
C ALA A 41 -2.78 4.98 11.67
N PRO A 42 -3.63 3.93 11.83
CA PRO A 42 -3.25 2.58 11.41
C PRO A 42 -2.98 2.47 9.91
N VAL A 43 -3.75 3.18 9.08
CA VAL A 43 -3.55 3.20 7.63
C VAL A 43 -2.26 3.92 7.27
N SER A 44 -2.00 5.06 7.90
CA SER A 44 -0.78 5.84 7.69
C SER A 44 0.46 5.00 7.99
N GLU A 45 0.48 4.31 9.12
CA GLU A 45 1.57 3.43 9.52
C GLU A 45 1.75 2.28 8.54
N PHE A 46 0.66 1.62 8.15
CA PHE A 46 0.67 0.55 7.16
C PHE A 46 1.27 1.02 5.83
N LEU A 47 0.77 2.12 5.29
CA LEU A 47 1.23 2.64 4.00
C LEU A 47 2.70 3.03 4.05
N ARG A 48 3.12 3.71 5.11
CA ARG A 48 4.52 4.12 5.28
C ARG A 48 5.46 2.91 5.26
N LEU A 49 5.16 1.89 6.06
CA LEU A 49 6.01 0.70 6.17
C LEU A 49 6.00 -0.13 4.90
N GLN A 50 4.83 -0.34 4.30
CA GLN A 50 4.73 -1.17 3.10
C GLN A 50 5.32 -0.48 1.86
N LEU A 51 5.20 0.84 1.76
CA LEU A 51 5.81 1.58 0.66
C LEU A 51 7.34 1.57 0.75
N LEU A 52 7.89 1.72 1.96
CA LEU A 52 9.35 1.60 2.15
C LEU A 52 9.83 0.19 1.79
N ARG A 53 9.12 -0.83 2.23
CA ARG A 53 9.44 -2.22 1.88
C ARG A 53 9.39 -2.42 0.35
N ALA A 54 8.32 -1.94 -0.29
CA ALA A 54 8.15 -2.09 -1.73
C ALA A 54 9.27 -1.41 -2.51
N ILE A 55 9.64 -0.19 -2.12
CA ILE A 55 10.75 0.55 -2.76
C ILE A 55 12.05 -0.25 -2.65
N GLN A 56 12.34 -0.80 -1.47
CA GLN A 56 13.55 -1.61 -1.26
C GLN A 56 13.53 -2.92 -2.06
N ASN A 57 12.35 -3.43 -2.36
CA ASN A 57 12.17 -4.69 -3.09
C ASN A 57 12.18 -4.50 -4.60
N CYS A 58 11.99 -3.29 -5.10
CA CYS A 58 11.94 -2.96 -6.51
C CYS A 58 13.30 -2.61 -7.08
N LYS A 59 13.41 -2.74 -8.40
CA LYS A 59 14.56 -2.31 -9.19
C LYS A 59 14.09 -1.27 -10.22
N PRO A 60 14.99 -0.57 -10.91
CA PRO A 60 14.61 0.35 -11.98
C PRO A 60 13.69 -0.32 -13.00
N GLY A 61 12.61 0.36 -13.36
CA GLY A 61 11.59 -0.14 -14.26
C GLY A 61 10.41 -0.83 -13.55
N ASP A 62 10.51 -1.11 -12.27
CA ASP A 62 9.41 -1.68 -11.50
C ASP A 62 8.33 -0.64 -11.17
N LYS A 63 7.19 -1.13 -10.71
CA LYS A 63 6.01 -0.32 -10.46
C LYS A 63 5.43 -0.61 -9.08
N ILE A 64 5.00 0.44 -8.39
CA ILE A 64 4.26 0.36 -7.13
C ILE A 64 2.90 1.00 -7.34
N THR A 65 1.84 0.36 -6.86
CA THR A 65 0.48 0.89 -6.91
C THR A 65 -0.12 0.87 -5.51
N ILE A 66 -0.69 2.00 -5.09
CA ILE A 66 -1.48 2.11 -3.87
C ILE A 66 -2.94 2.02 -4.29
N THR A 67 -3.69 1.06 -3.73
CA THR A 67 -5.09 0.89 -4.05
C THR A 67 -5.96 1.09 -2.80
N GLU A 68 -7.16 1.61 -2.99
CA GLU A 68 -8.21 1.62 -1.99
C GLU A 68 -9.50 1.14 -2.62
N GLN A 69 -10.18 0.21 -1.97
CA GLN A 69 -11.49 -0.27 -2.38
C GLN A 69 -12.36 -0.41 -1.15
N HIS A 70 -13.65 -0.14 -1.29
CA HIS A 70 -14.58 -0.28 -0.18
C HIS A 70 -15.96 -0.70 -0.65
N ASN A 71 -16.72 -1.24 0.30
CA ASN A 71 -18.15 -1.47 0.19
C ASN A 71 -18.82 -0.85 1.43
N ASP A 72 -20.08 -1.16 1.67
CA ASP A 72 -20.85 -0.58 2.79
C ASP A 72 -20.30 -0.96 4.18
N LYS A 73 -19.50 -2.01 4.27
CA LYS A 73 -19.06 -2.58 5.54
C LYS A 73 -17.58 -2.49 5.79
N GLN A 74 -16.76 -2.45 4.74
CA GLN A 74 -15.32 -2.63 4.86
C GLN A 74 -14.56 -1.80 3.85
N VAL A 75 -13.41 -1.28 4.26
CA VAL A 75 -12.44 -0.64 3.37
C VAL A 75 -11.16 -1.45 3.34
N ARG A 76 -10.53 -1.51 2.17
CA ARG A 76 -9.26 -2.19 1.93
C ARG A 76 -8.25 -1.22 1.36
N PHE A 77 -7.07 -1.19 1.94
CA PHE A 77 -5.91 -0.51 1.39
C PHE A 77 -4.86 -1.55 1.02
N SER A 78 -4.30 -1.46 -0.18
CA SER A 78 -3.27 -2.37 -0.63
C SER A 78 -2.08 -1.63 -1.19
N VAL A 79 -0.90 -2.21 -1.00
CA VAL A 79 0.33 -1.81 -1.69
C VAL A 79 0.73 -2.97 -2.57
N LYS A 80 0.78 -2.72 -3.88
CA LYS A 80 1.12 -3.70 -4.90
C LYS A 80 2.44 -3.29 -5.54
N ASP A 81 3.38 -4.23 -5.68
CA ASP A 81 4.65 -3.95 -6.33
C ASP A 81 5.04 -5.08 -7.29
N SER A 82 5.76 -4.71 -8.35
CA SER A 82 6.28 -5.65 -9.34
C SER A 82 7.69 -6.14 -9.00
N GLY A 83 8.15 -5.91 -7.78
CA GLY A 83 9.46 -6.35 -7.31
C GLY A 83 9.56 -7.86 -7.16
N LYS A 84 10.68 -8.31 -6.61
CA LYS A 84 10.91 -9.74 -6.41
C LYS A 84 9.92 -10.32 -5.40
N THR A 85 9.63 -11.62 -5.55
CA THR A 85 8.77 -12.37 -4.64
C THR A 85 9.30 -12.27 -3.20
N LEU A 86 8.40 -12.04 -2.25
CA LEU A 86 8.75 -11.97 -0.84
C LEU A 86 9.11 -13.37 -0.32
N ASP A 87 10.11 -13.44 0.57
CA ASP A 87 10.47 -14.71 1.17
C ASP A 87 9.40 -15.16 2.19
N ALA A 88 9.48 -16.45 2.58
CA ALA A 88 8.49 -17.05 3.47
C ALA A 88 8.45 -16.37 4.84
N LYS A 89 9.61 -15.95 5.35
CA LYS A 89 9.71 -15.25 6.64
C LYS A 89 9.00 -13.91 6.61
N THR A 90 9.25 -13.12 5.59
CA THR A 90 8.60 -11.81 5.41
C THR A 90 7.09 -11.97 5.27
N GLN A 91 6.63 -12.93 4.47
CA GLN A 91 5.21 -13.20 4.31
C GLN A 91 4.55 -13.59 5.64
N GLN A 92 5.22 -14.42 6.44
CA GLN A 92 4.68 -14.84 7.74
C GLN A 92 4.62 -13.67 8.72
N GLU A 93 5.66 -12.83 8.76
CA GLU A 93 5.68 -11.63 9.62
C GLU A 93 4.53 -10.69 9.30
N LEU A 94 4.21 -10.50 8.02
CA LEU A 94 3.09 -9.66 7.60
C LEU A 94 1.74 -10.29 7.99
N ARG A 95 1.58 -11.61 7.82
CA ARG A 95 0.36 -12.32 8.24
C ARG A 95 0.17 -12.29 9.75
N ASP A 96 1.25 -12.33 10.51
CA ASP A 96 1.21 -12.23 11.97
C ASP A 96 0.70 -10.86 12.44
N GLN A 97 0.76 -9.85 11.60
CA GLN A 97 0.21 -8.52 11.85
C GLN A 97 -1.23 -8.36 11.31
N ASP A 98 -1.87 -9.47 10.95
CA ASP A 98 -3.23 -9.52 10.38
C ASP A 98 -3.36 -8.87 9.01
N TYR A 99 -2.28 -8.76 8.26
CA TYR A 99 -2.32 -8.32 6.87
C TYR A 99 -2.58 -9.51 5.95
N GLU A 100 -3.28 -9.27 4.85
CA GLU A 100 -3.36 -10.23 3.76
C GLU A 100 -2.13 -10.07 2.88
N VAL A 101 -1.54 -11.19 2.47
CA VAL A 101 -0.33 -11.18 1.63
C VAL A 101 -0.52 -12.14 0.46
N ARG A 102 -0.26 -11.63 -0.74
CA ARG A 102 -0.11 -12.45 -1.94
C ARG A 102 1.26 -12.18 -2.52
N SER A 103 2.08 -13.22 -2.61
CA SER A 103 3.43 -13.11 -3.17
C SER A 103 3.80 -14.46 -3.78
N ARG A 104 3.87 -14.51 -5.12
CA ARG A 104 4.20 -15.72 -5.86
C ARG A 104 5.08 -15.34 -7.05
N TYR A 105 6.02 -16.22 -7.36
CA TYR A 105 6.89 -16.04 -8.52
C TYR A 105 6.06 -15.82 -9.80
N GLY A 106 6.43 -14.78 -10.56
CA GLY A 106 5.76 -14.42 -11.80
C GLY A 106 4.55 -13.50 -11.63
N TYR A 107 4.22 -13.10 -10.39
CA TYR A 107 3.10 -12.21 -10.07
C TYR A 107 3.55 -11.07 -9.17
N ASP A 108 2.78 -9.98 -9.20
CA ASP A 108 3.03 -8.85 -8.29
C ASP A 108 2.81 -9.26 -6.84
N ASN A 109 3.57 -8.65 -5.93
CA ASN A 109 3.32 -8.74 -4.50
C ASN A 109 2.17 -7.82 -4.14
N ILE A 110 1.25 -8.27 -3.29
CA ILE A 110 0.12 -7.47 -2.81
C ILE A 110 0.02 -7.67 -1.30
N VAL A 111 0.12 -6.57 -0.54
CA VAL A 111 -0.10 -6.57 0.90
C VAL A 111 -1.30 -5.68 1.19
N THR A 112 -2.27 -6.20 1.95
CA THR A 112 -3.55 -5.53 2.18
C THR A 112 -3.87 -5.44 3.66
N ILE A 113 -4.36 -4.28 4.10
CA ILE A 113 -4.98 -4.06 5.39
C ILE A 113 -6.48 -3.80 5.19
N LYS A 114 -7.32 -4.35 6.09
CA LYS A 114 -8.77 -4.20 6.05
C LYS A 114 -9.27 -3.59 7.34
N PHE A 115 -10.30 -2.76 7.22
CA PHE A 115 -10.98 -2.16 8.35
C PHE A 115 -12.48 -2.26 8.17
N ASP A 116 -13.20 -2.47 9.27
CA ASP A 116 -14.65 -2.36 9.27
C ASP A 116 -15.04 -0.89 9.33
N ILE A 117 -15.99 -0.48 8.50
CA ILE A 117 -16.49 0.89 8.47
C ILE A 117 -17.59 1.09 9.52
N ILE A 118 -18.22 0.01 9.94
CA ILE A 118 -19.35 0.04 10.87
C ILE A 118 -18.94 -0.56 12.22
#